data_cf1b182b78dcde979b640bfe72d70e6d
#
_entry.id   cf1b182b78dcde979b640bfe72d70e6d
#
_cell.length_a   1.000
_cell.length_b   1.000
_cell.length_c   1.000
_cell.angle_alpha   90.00
_cell.angle_beta   90.00
_cell.angle_gamma   90.00
#
_symmetry.space_group_name_H-M   'P 1'
#
loop_
_entity.id
_entity.type
_entity.pdbx_description
1 polymer ?
#
loop_
_entity_poly.entity_id
_entity_poly.type
_entity_poly.pdbx_seq_one_letter_code
_entity_poly.pdbx_strand_id
1 'polypeptide(L)'
;GGQLLIDLIQKYIAEPFLGLSQGLGAVLIVTVFVQIFWFFGIHGPNVLAPVLEGIWGQAQLINIDIFQKGYEGKTGTAAVLAAIDDGKAYMWVRGSFDAFAWFGGSGGTIVLIIAILLFSKRADYLTVGKLSLGPGIFNINEPIMFGLPVVLNPIMFIPFVIAPLVATTI
;
A
#
# COMPACT_ATOMS: atom_id res chain seq x y z
N GLY A 1 -14.12 -35.03 1.30
CA GLY A 1 -13.12 -34.76 2.39
C GLY A 1 -12.32 -33.47 2.14
N GLY A 2 -11.97 -33.13 0.90
CA GLY A 2 -11.16 -31.96 0.60
C GLY A 2 -11.88 -30.60 0.81
N GLN A 3 -13.17 -30.54 0.50
CA GLN A 3 -13.97 -29.33 0.74
C GLN A 3 -14.05 -28.99 2.23
N LEU A 4 -14.26 -29.98 3.10
CA LEU A 4 -14.31 -29.73 4.54
C LEU A 4 -12.99 -29.16 5.10
N LEU A 5 -11.83 -29.60 4.61
CA LEU A 5 -10.54 -29.07 5.04
C LEU A 5 -10.34 -27.62 4.57
N ILE A 6 -10.71 -27.32 3.33
CA ILE A 6 -10.65 -25.96 2.79
C ILE A 6 -11.58 -25.03 3.58
N ASP A 7 -12.81 -25.46 3.86
CA ASP A 7 -13.78 -24.68 4.63
C ASP A 7 -13.29 -24.42 6.07
N LEU A 8 -12.64 -25.41 6.70
CA LEU A 8 -12.05 -25.25 8.03
C LEU A 8 -10.89 -24.24 8.01
N ILE A 9 -9.99 -24.33 7.01
CA ILE A 9 -8.89 -23.39 6.85
C ILE A 9 -9.44 -21.98 6.60
N GLN A 10 -10.44 -21.85 5.72
CA GLN A 10 -11.09 -20.58 5.45
C GLN A 10 -11.66 -19.97 6.74
N LYS A 11 -12.49 -20.70 7.44
CA LYS A 11 -13.21 -20.23 8.63
C LYS A 11 -12.31 -19.93 9.82
N TYR A 12 -11.32 -20.78 10.11
CA TYR A 12 -10.52 -20.68 11.34
C TYR A 12 -9.16 -19.99 11.15
N ILE A 13 -8.71 -19.84 9.91
CA ILE A 13 -7.43 -19.18 9.60
C ILE A 13 -7.67 -17.92 8.77
N ALA A 14 -8.22 -18.06 7.55
CA ALA A 14 -8.30 -16.93 6.61
C ALA A 14 -9.22 -15.80 7.11
N GLU A 15 -10.45 -16.09 7.55
CA GLU A 15 -11.40 -15.08 8.01
C GLU A 15 -10.92 -14.27 9.22
N PRO A 16 -10.34 -14.87 10.29
CA PRO A 16 -9.77 -14.11 11.40
C PRO A 16 -8.62 -13.20 10.96
N PHE A 17 -7.73 -13.66 10.08
CA PHE A 17 -6.64 -12.83 9.55
C PHE A 17 -7.16 -11.67 8.70
N LEU A 18 -8.16 -11.90 7.85
CA LEU A 18 -8.82 -10.84 7.08
C LEU A 18 -9.45 -9.80 8.02
N GLY A 19 -10.16 -10.23 9.07
CA GLY A 19 -10.75 -9.33 10.06
C GLY A 19 -9.70 -8.49 10.80
N LEU A 20 -8.62 -9.10 11.24
CA LEU A 20 -7.53 -8.39 11.93
C LEU A 20 -6.83 -7.38 11.02
N SER A 21 -6.75 -7.64 9.72
CA SER A 21 -6.11 -6.76 8.74
C SER A 21 -6.89 -5.47 8.45
N GLN A 22 -8.15 -5.39 8.86
CA GLN A 22 -9.00 -4.22 8.62
C GLN A 22 -8.76 -3.08 9.62
N GLY A 23 -7.99 -3.34 10.68
CA GLY A 23 -7.58 -2.31 11.62
C GLY A 23 -6.49 -1.39 11.05
N LEU A 24 -6.62 -0.08 11.27
CA LEU A 24 -5.61 0.90 10.86
C LEU A 24 -4.21 0.51 11.36
N GLY A 25 -4.10 -0.05 12.58
CA GLY A 25 -2.82 -0.50 13.13
C GLY A 25 -2.11 -1.54 12.27
N ALA A 26 -2.83 -2.52 11.72
CA ALA A 26 -2.25 -3.52 10.83
C ALA A 26 -1.74 -2.90 9.53
N VAL A 27 -2.52 -1.99 8.95
CA VAL A 27 -2.15 -1.25 7.74
C VAL A 27 -0.88 -0.42 7.97
N LEU A 28 -0.79 0.31 9.09
CA LEU A 28 0.37 1.12 9.44
C LEU A 28 1.62 0.26 9.68
N ILE A 29 1.48 -0.87 10.38
CA ILE A 29 2.59 -1.80 10.63
C ILE A 29 3.17 -2.31 9.30
N VAL A 30 2.34 -2.78 8.39
CA VAL A 30 2.81 -3.26 7.08
C VAL A 30 3.43 -2.14 6.26
N THR A 31 2.85 -0.94 6.29
CA THR A 31 3.43 0.24 5.65
C THR A 31 4.84 0.53 6.17
N VAL A 32 5.05 0.48 7.49
CA VAL A 32 6.38 0.65 8.10
C VAL A 32 7.36 -0.42 7.61
N PHE A 33 6.95 -1.70 7.61
CA PHE A 33 7.83 -2.78 7.14
C PHE A 33 8.25 -2.58 5.68
N VAL A 34 7.34 -2.16 4.81
CA VAL A 34 7.69 -1.84 3.42
C VAL A 34 8.77 -0.75 3.35
N GLN A 35 8.65 0.31 4.17
CA GLN A 35 9.64 1.39 4.19
C GLN A 35 10.99 0.91 4.77
N ILE A 36 10.98 0.00 5.74
CA ILE A 36 12.20 -0.61 6.29
C ILE A 36 12.95 -1.39 5.19
N PHE A 37 12.25 -2.19 4.39
CA PHE A 37 12.89 -2.89 3.27
C PHE A 37 13.52 -1.92 2.28
N TRP A 38 12.82 -0.85 1.92
CA TRP A 38 13.36 0.21 1.07
C TRP A 38 14.60 0.89 1.67
N PHE A 39 14.63 1.07 3.00
CA PHE A 39 15.82 1.62 3.66
C PHE A 39 17.07 0.79 3.39
N PHE A 40 16.93 -0.53 3.33
CA PHE A 40 18.03 -1.45 2.97
C PHE A 40 18.23 -1.62 1.46
N GLY A 41 17.55 -0.84 0.63
CA GLY A 41 17.65 -0.94 -0.84
C GLY A 41 16.90 -2.11 -1.44
N ILE A 42 15.98 -2.73 -0.69
CA ILE A 42 15.17 -3.86 -1.13
C ILE A 42 13.76 -3.34 -1.48
N HIS A 43 13.22 -3.75 -2.62
CA HIS A 43 11.88 -3.32 -3.04
C HIS A 43 10.81 -3.88 -2.09
N GLY A 44 10.39 -3.05 -1.13
CA GLY A 44 9.49 -3.44 -0.03
C GLY A 44 8.18 -4.08 -0.48
N PRO A 45 7.41 -3.48 -1.41
CA PRO A 45 6.16 -4.08 -1.90
C PRO A 45 6.34 -5.47 -2.48
N ASN A 46 7.45 -5.73 -3.20
CA ASN A 46 7.70 -7.05 -3.77
C ASN A 46 8.01 -8.11 -2.71
N VAL A 47 8.78 -7.75 -1.68
CA VAL A 47 9.08 -8.66 -0.56
C VAL A 47 7.82 -9.04 0.20
N LEU A 48 6.94 -8.06 0.44
CA LEU A 48 5.69 -8.27 1.15
C LEU A 48 4.52 -8.67 0.26
N ALA A 49 4.72 -8.84 -1.05
CA ALA A 49 3.66 -9.22 -1.98
C ALA A 49 2.85 -10.45 -1.52
N PRO A 50 3.44 -11.53 -1.01
CA PRO A 50 2.65 -12.66 -0.50
C PRO A 50 1.69 -12.28 0.64
N VAL A 51 2.09 -11.36 1.52
CA VAL A 51 1.24 -10.86 2.60
C VAL A 51 0.15 -9.93 2.05
N LEU A 52 0.55 -8.99 1.19
CA LEU A 52 -0.37 -8.00 0.60
C LEU A 52 -1.45 -8.68 -0.25
N GLU A 53 -1.07 -9.65 -1.10
CA GLU A 53 -2.00 -10.40 -1.95
C GLU A 53 -2.78 -11.45 -1.14
N GLY A 54 -2.13 -12.12 -0.20
CA GLY A 54 -2.77 -13.16 0.61
C GLY A 54 -3.85 -12.63 1.55
N ILE A 55 -3.73 -11.38 2.00
CA ILE A 55 -4.69 -10.75 2.91
C ILE A 55 -5.59 -9.77 2.13
N TRP A 56 -5.05 -8.62 1.71
CA TRP A 56 -5.87 -7.57 1.10
C TRP A 56 -6.27 -7.87 -0.34
N GLY A 57 -5.50 -8.68 -1.07
CA GLY A 57 -5.91 -9.20 -2.37
C GLY A 57 -7.14 -10.11 -2.25
N GLN A 58 -7.17 -11.00 -1.25
CA GLN A 58 -8.36 -11.84 -0.99
C GLN A 58 -9.56 -11.01 -0.57
N ALA A 59 -9.38 -10.02 0.31
CA ALA A 59 -10.43 -9.07 0.67
C ALA A 59 -11.01 -8.35 -0.56
N GLN A 60 -10.14 -7.96 -1.50
CA GLN A 60 -10.56 -7.34 -2.76
C GLN A 60 -11.39 -8.27 -3.63
N LEU A 61 -11.01 -9.54 -3.75
CA LEU A 61 -11.79 -10.52 -4.52
C LEU A 61 -13.19 -10.71 -3.95
N ILE A 62 -13.33 -10.75 -2.63
CA ILE A 62 -14.64 -10.82 -1.96
C ILE A 62 -15.49 -9.60 -2.29
N ASN A 63 -14.91 -8.40 -2.21
CA ASN A 63 -15.62 -7.18 -2.56
C ASN A 63 -16.03 -7.13 -4.05
N ILE A 64 -15.18 -7.62 -4.95
CA ILE A 64 -15.48 -7.72 -6.39
C ILE A 64 -16.64 -8.68 -6.63
N ASP A 65 -16.67 -9.82 -5.97
CA ASP A 65 -17.76 -10.79 -6.09
C ASP A 65 -19.10 -10.18 -5.65
N ILE A 66 -19.11 -9.47 -4.52
CA ILE A 66 -20.29 -8.74 -4.02
C ILE A 66 -20.70 -7.62 -4.99
N PHE A 67 -19.73 -6.88 -5.53
CA PHE A 67 -19.99 -5.83 -6.52
C PHE A 67 -20.71 -6.37 -7.76
N GLN A 68 -20.30 -7.54 -8.24
CA GLN A 68 -20.83 -8.16 -9.45
C GLN A 68 -22.17 -8.86 -9.21
N LYS A 69 -22.32 -9.58 -8.11
CA LYS A 69 -23.52 -10.38 -7.80
C LYS A 69 -24.62 -9.59 -7.12
N GLY A 70 -24.26 -8.49 -6.45
CA GLY A 70 -25.15 -7.72 -5.59
C GLY A 70 -25.21 -8.25 -4.16
N TYR A 71 -25.80 -7.45 -3.28
CA TYR A 71 -26.03 -7.77 -1.87
C TYR A 71 -27.32 -7.12 -1.38
N GLU A 72 -28.24 -7.89 -0.77
CA GLU A 72 -29.52 -7.41 -0.24
C GLU A 72 -30.34 -6.55 -1.23
N GLY A 73 -30.43 -6.99 -2.49
CA GLY A 73 -31.14 -6.27 -3.54
C GLY A 73 -30.44 -5.01 -4.07
N LYS A 74 -29.26 -4.68 -3.56
CA LYS A 74 -28.38 -3.60 -4.05
C LYS A 74 -27.38 -4.17 -5.05
N THR A 75 -26.84 -3.32 -5.93
CA THR A 75 -25.84 -3.68 -6.94
C THR A 75 -24.67 -2.69 -6.92
N GLY A 76 -23.52 -3.13 -7.46
CA GLY A 76 -22.33 -2.30 -7.59
C GLY A 76 -21.81 -1.78 -6.24
N THR A 77 -21.41 -0.51 -6.19
CA THR A 77 -20.85 0.11 -4.98
C THR A 77 -21.80 0.08 -3.79
N ALA A 78 -23.11 0.27 -4.02
CA ALA A 78 -24.11 0.25 -2.96
C ALA A 78 -24.21 -1.13 -2.29
N ALA A 79 -24.03 -2.21 -3.04
CA ALA A 79 -23.97 -3.58 -2.52
C ALA A 79 -22.75 -3.77 -1.61
N VAL A 80 -21.58 -3.32 -2.06
CA VAL A 80 -20.33 -3.44 -1.28
C VAL A 80 -20.42 -2.64 0.02
N LEU A 81 -20.91 -1.40 -0.01
CA LEU A 81 -21.08 -0.59 1.19
C LEU A 81 -22.01 -1.24 2.21
N ALA A 82 -23.18 -1.74 1.76
CA ALA A 82 -24.08 -2.46 2.65
C ALA A 82 -23.44 -3.72 3.25
N ALA A 83 -22.69 -4.46 2.45
CA ALA A 83 -21.97 -5.64 2.92
C ALA A 83 -20.82 -5.30 3.89
N ILE A 84 -20.19 -4.12 3.78
CA ILE A 84 -19.21 -3.64 4.76
C ILE A 84 -19.90 -3.38 6.11
N ASP A 85 -21.05 -2.69 6.09
CA ASP A 85 -21.82 -2.38 7.30
C ASP A 85 -22.26 -3.67 8.03
N ASP A 86 -22.54 -4.74 7.29
CA ASP A 86 -22.91 -6.07 7.82
C ASP A 86 -21.69 -6.97 8.12
N GLY A 87 -20.47 -6.49 7.95
CA GLY A 87 -19.24 -7.26 8.19
C GLY A 87 -19.00 -8.39 7.18
N LYS A 88 -19.59 -8.31 5.97
CA LYS A 88 -19.45 -9.30 4.90
C LYS A 88 -18.49 -8.87 3.79
N ALA A 89 -18.12 -7.60 3.75
CA ALA A 89 -17.12 -7.04 2.86
C ALA A 89 -16.06 -6.26 3.66
N TYR A 90 -15.05 -5.76 2.99
CA TYR A 90 -13.85 -5.22 3.64
C TYR A 90 -13.59 -3.78 3.19
N MET A 91 -13.26 -2.89 4.13
CA MET A 91 -12.89 -1.51 3.84
C MET A 91 -11.47 -1.45 3.25
N TRP A 92 -10.52 -2.14 3.91
CA TRP A 92 -9.15 -2.24 3.43
C TRP A 92 -9.00 -3.42 2.48
N VAL A 93 -8.74 -3.10 1.22
CA VAL A 93 -8.46 -4.05 0.13
C VAL A 93 -7.15 -3.68 -0.55
N ARG A 94 -6.61 -4.55 -1.39
CA ARG A 94 -5.33 -4.32 -2.07
C ARG A 94 -5.28 -2.97 -2.79
N GLY A 95 -6.33 -2.62 -3.53
CA GLY A 95 -6.41 -1.35 -4.27
C GLY A 95 -6.45 -0.12 -3.37
N SER A 96 -7.20 -0.13 -2.26
CA SER A 96 -7.23 0.99 -1.33
C SER A 96 -5.89 1.12 -0.59
N PHE A 97 -5.28 0.02 -0.17
CA PHE A 97 -3.95 0.04 0.45
C PHE A 97 -2.91 0.66 -0.49
N ASP A 98 -2.87 0.22 -1.74
CA ASP A 98 -1.92 0.76 -2.72
C ASP A 98 -2.14 2.26 -3.00
N ALA A 99 -3.40 2.69 -3.06
CA ALA A 99 -3.73 4.08 -3.34
C ALA A 99 -3.22 5.05 -2.26
N PHE A 100 -3.24 4.64 -0.98
CA PHE A 100 -2.84 5.49 0.15
C PHE A 100 -1.40 5.25 0.60
N ALA A 101 -0.99 4.00 0.74
CA ALA A 101 0.35 3.65 1.22
C ALA A 101 1.47 4.03 0.24
N TRP A 102 1.15 4.07 -1.06
CA TRP A 102 2.10 4.43 -2.13
C TRP A 102 1.76 5.75 -2.82
N PHE A 103 0.97 6.61 -2.21
CA PHE A 103 0.59 7.89 -2.79
C PHE A 103 1.84 8.71 -3.16
N GLY A 104 2.00 8.99 -4.45
CA GLY A 104 3.19 9.68 -4.96
C GLY A 104 4.49 8.87 -4.87
N GLY A 105 4.38 7.54 -4.89
CA GLY A 105 5.46 6.57 -4.73
C GLY A 105 5.75 6.21 -3.27
N SER A 106 6.43 5.08 -3.04
CA SER A 106 6.85 4.68 -1.68
C SER A 106 7.59 5.82 -0.98
N GLY A 107 7.19 6.14 0.25
CA GLY A 107 7.76 7.26 1.00
C GLY A 107 7.33 8.65 0.51
N GLY A 108 6.34 8.76 -0.39
CA GLY A 108 5.91 10.05 -0.94
C GLY A 108 6.99 10.71 -1.80
N THR A 109 7.77 9.93 -2.53
CA THR A 109 8.98 10.40 -3.24
C THR A 109 8.70 11.45 -4.29
N ILE A 110 7.48 11.54 -4.85
CA ILE A 110 7.10 12.64 -5.75
C ILE A 110 7.21 14.01 -5.06
N VAL A 111 6.87 14.10 -3.77
CA VAL A 111 6.99 15.34 -2.99
C VAL A 111 8.47 15.69 -2.81
N LEU A 112 9.33 14.71 -2.56
CA LEU A 112 10.77 14.90 -2.48
C LEU A 112 11.35 15.41 -3.81
N ILE A 113 10.92 14.84 -4.94
CA ILE A 113 11.33 15.30 -6.28
C ILE A 113 10.94 16.77 -6.49
N ILE A 114 9.69 17.11 -6.19
CA ILE A 114 9.20 18.50 -6.30
C ILE A 114 10.01 19.43 -5.41
N ALA A 115 10.23 19.06 -4.14
CA ALA A 115 11.00 19.85 -3.20
C ALA A 115 12.44 20.10 -3.69
N ILE A 116 13.08 19.08 -4.25
CA ILE A 116 14.44 19.21 -4.84
C ILE A 116 14.41 20.18 -6.00
N LEU A 117 13.47 20.06 -6.92
CA LEU A 117 13.40 20.91 -8.11
C LEU A 117 13.11 22.39 -7.75
N LEU A 118 12.36 22.64 -6.66
CA LEU A 118 12.00 23.99 -6.24
C LEU A 118 13.05 24.65 -5.32
N PHE A 119 13.68 23.88 -4.42
CA PHE A 119 14.46 24.45 -3.33
C PHE A 119 15.95 24.07 -3.35
N SER A 120 16.36 23.02 -4.06
CA SER A 120 17.76 22.62 -4.08
C SER A 120 18.61 23.57 -4.91
N LYS A 121 19.80 23.89 -4.40
CA LYS A 121 20.85 24.62 -5.13
C LYS A 121 21.97 23.71 -5.61
N ARG A 122 21.92 22.41 -5.29
CA ARG A 122 22.93 21.44 -5.67
C ARG A 122 22.64 20.89 -7.07
N ALA A 123 23.62 21.02 -7.97
CA ALA A 123 23.48 20.60 -9.36
C ALA A 123 23.25 19.09 -9.51
N ASP A 124 23.90 18.25 -8.68
CA ASP A 124 23.72 16.81 -8.63
C ASP A 124 22.27 16.42 -8.26
N TYR A 125 21.72 17.03 -7.20
CA TYR A 125 20.34 16.80 -6.78
C TYR A 125 19.32 17.24 -7.82
N LEU A 126 19.53 18.40 -8.44
CA LEU A 126 18.67 18.91 -9.51
C LEU A 126 18.68 17.97 -10.73
N THR A 127 19.82 17.41 -11.06
CA THR A 127 19.95 16.44 -12.17
C THR A 127 19.16 15.18 -11.88
N VAL A 128 19.34 14.59 -10.68
CA VAL A 128 18.58 13.40 -10.26
C VAL A 128 17.08 13.71 -10.19
N GLY A 129 16.69 14.86 -9.63
CA GLY A 129 15.29 15.27 -9.56
C GLY A 129 14.63 15.37 -10.94
N LYS A 130 15.31 15.98 -11.92
CA LYS A 130 14.81 16.08 -13.31
C LYS A 130 14.64 14.71 -13.96
N LEU A 131 15.63 13.81 -13.79
CA LEU A 131 15.58 12.45 -14.35
C LEU A 131 14.50 11.60 -13.69
N SER A 132 14.23 11.83 -12.40
CA SER A 132 13.25 11.08 -11.62
C SER A 132 11.81 11.60 -11.76
N LEU A 133 11.60 12.79 -12.33
CA LEU A 133 10.27 13.40 -12.40
C LEU A 133 9.30 12.57 -13.25
N GLY A 134 9.72 12.17 -14.45
CA GLY A 134 8.92 11.34 -15.32
C GLY A 134 8.51 10.01 -14.65
N PRO A 135 9.48 9.17 -14.25
CA PRO A 135 9.20 7.95 -13.49
C PRO A 135 8.34 8.19 -12.24
N GLY A 136 8.65 9.25 -11.46
CA GLY A 136 7.95 9.57 -10.22
C GLY A 136 6.45 9.85 -10.39
N ILE A 137 6.03 10.44 -11.51
CA ILE A 137 4.61 10.64 -11.83
C ILE A 137 3.87 9.30 -11.96
N PHE A 138 4.57 8.24 -12.38
CA PHE A 138 4.04 6.88 -12.50
C PHE A 138 4.33 6.01 -11.27
N ASN A 139 4.65 6.61 -10.12
CA ASN A 139 4.99 5.93 -8.87
C ASN A 139 6.23 5.01 -8.97
N ILE A 140 7.14 5.27 -9.91
CA ILE A 140 8.41 4.55 -10.05
C ILE A 140 9.47 5.28 -9.24
N ASN A 141 9.89 4.71 -8.10
CA ASN A 141 10.75 5.40 -7.13
C ASN A 141 12.24 5.15 -7.32
N GLU A 142 12.61 4.09 -8.02
CA GLU A 142 14.00 3.62 -8.12
C GLU A 142 14.96 4.73 -8.53
N PRO A 143 14.66 5.59 -9.55
CA PRO A 143 15.60 6.64 -9.95
C PRO A 143 15.90 7.62 -8.81
N ILE A 144 14.91 8.03 -8.02
CA ILE A 144 15.14 8.96 -6.91
C ILE A 144 15.75 8.27 -5.70
N MET A 145 15.37 7.04 -5.40
CA MET A 145 15.86 6.28 -4.26
C MET A 145 17.35 5.95 -4.37
N PHE A 146 17.79 5.56 -5.57
CA PHE A 146 19.18 5.18 -5.82
C PHE A 146 20.03 6.34 -6.39
N GLY A 147 19.41 7.32 -7.01
CA GLY A 147 20.09 8.52 -7.51
C GLY A 147 20.45 9.52 -6.43
N LEU A 148 19.68 9.54 -5.34
CA LEU A 148 20.00 10.26 -4.10
C LEU A 148 20.39 9.27 -3.00
N PRO A 149 21.15 9.70 -1.99
CA PRO A 149 21.48 8.85 -0.84
C PRO A 149 20.27 8.74 0.11
N VAL A 150 19.16 8.17 -0.35
CA VAL A 150 17.98 7.88 0.48
C VAL A 150 18.16 6.55 1.20
N VAL A 151 18.63 5.54 0.46
CA VAL A 151 18.96 4.21 0.99
C VAL A 151 20.09 4.32 2.03
N LEU A 152 19.94 3.67 3.17
CA LEU A 152 20.86 3.68 4.32
C LEU A 152 21.15 5.08 4.90
N ASN A 153 20.29 6.05 4.62
CA ASN A 153 20.44 7.41 5.17
C ASN A 153 19.40 7.64 6.28
N PRO A 154 19.81 7.65 7.55
CA PRO A 154 18.88 7.81 8.68
C PRO A 154 18.10 9.13 8.66
N ILE A 155 18.69 10.21 8.13
CA ILE A 155 18.05 11.53 8.06
C ILE A 155 16.90 11.51 7.05
N MET A 156 17.13 10.91 5.88
CA MET A 156 16.11 10.79 4.83
C MET A 156 15.06 9.73 5.16
N PHE A 157 15.41 8.75 5.98
CA PHE A 157 14.52 7.66 6.37
C PHE A 157 13.32 8.14 7.20
N ILE A 158 13.53 9.13 8.09
CA ILE A 158 12.46 9.65 8.94
C ILE A 158 11.27 10.17 8.11
N PRO A 159 11.43 11.16 7.22
CA PRO A 159 10.32 11.63 6.37
C PRO A 159 9.83 10.53 5.42
N PHE A 160 10.68 9.64 4.95
CA PHE A 160 10.35 8.53 4.08
C PHE A 160 9.37 7.53 4.73
N VAL A 161 9.49 7.30 6.04
CA VAL A 161 8.54 6.47 6.81
C VAL A 161 7.28 7.25 7.18
N ILE A 162 7.43 8.51 7.61
CA ILE A 162 6.31 9.30 8.12
C ILE A 162 5.31 9.64 7.01
N ALA A 163 5.78 9.99 5.81
CA ALA A 163 4.90 10.43 4.72
C ALA A 163 3.80 9.41 4.37
N PRO A 164 4.07 8.12 4.12
CA PRO A 164 3.02 7.16 3.86
C PRO A 164 2.15 6.85 5.08
N LEU A 165 2.67 6.94 6.31
CA LEU A 165 1.86 6.80 7.51
C LEU A 165 0.81 7.91 7.63
N VAL A 166 1.21 9.15 7.34
CA VAL A 166 0.28 10.29 7.30
C VAL A 166 -0.74 10.11 6.18
N ALA A 167 -0.31 9.77 4.97
CA ALA A 167 -1.21 9.56 3.83
C ALA A 167 -2.24 8.45 4.06
N THR A 168 -1.87 7.43 4.83
CA THR A 168 -2.75 6.30 5.16
C THR A 168 -3.74 6.61 6.29
N THR A 169 -3.44 7.63 7.13
CA THR A 169 -4.28 8.00 8.29
C THR A 169 -5.26 9.13 8.00
N ILE A 170 -5.07 9.88 6.94
CA ILE A 170 -5.99 10.96 6.49
C ILE A 170 -7.09 10.40 5.61
#